data_43371317e7043211536e1241f2c25e60
#
_entry.id   43371317e7043211536e1241f2c25e60
#
_cell.length_a   1.000
_cell.length_b   1.000
_cell.length_c   1.000
_cell.angle_alpha   90.00
_cell.angle_beta   90.00
_cell.angle_gamma   90.00
#
_symmetry.space_group_name_H-M   'P 1'
#
loop_
_entity.id
_entity.type
_entity.pdbx_description
1 polymer ?
#
loop_
_entity_poly.entity_id
_entity_poly.type
_entity_poly.pdbx_seq_one_letter_code
_entity_poly.pdbx_strand_id
1 'polypeptide(L)'
;MVRLLLVAVTGVGWLLAQGPVAGLPPEWETRKQLATMVANANRLDPILAQLNPEAWKEAGAPDAYVQQLRSTRRALQYLQISADRLSRDPNRVTFAMDTYFRLQTMEQMLGSLATGVRRYQNPAIGDLLSGIANENAANREFLEQYMKDLAAVREAEFQVADAEAQRCRGILSTQPPVIQRRSVPPPKQEKR
;
A
#
# COMPACT_ATOMS: atom_id res chain seq x y z
N MET A 1 66.42 30.64 -13.33
CA MET A 1 65.06 31.06 -12.94
C MET A 1 64.09 29.95 -13.31
N VAL A 2 63.80 29.07 -12.35
CA VAL A 2 62.86 27.93 -12.53
C VAL A 2 61.54 28.35 -11.87
N ARG A 3 60.48 28.50 -12.68
CA ARG A 3 59.09 28.74 -12.17
C ARG A 3 58.40 27.43 -11.91
N LEU A 4 58.19 27.11 -10.65
CA LEU A 4 57.33 26.02 -10.19
C LEU A 4 55.86 26.38 -10.41
N LEU A 5 55.15 25.64 -11.24
CA LEU A 5 53.69 25.71 -11.40
C LEU A 5 53.03 24.74 -10.41
N LEU A 6 52.37 25.28 -9.41
CA LEU A 6 51.52 24.56 -8.46
C LEU A 6 50.16 24.28 -9.13
N VAL A 7 49.89 23.04 -9.44
CA VAL A 7 48.55 22.59 -9.90
C VAL A 7 47.69 22.26 -8.67
N ALA A 8 46.76 23.13 -8.36
CA ALA A 8 45.72 22.87 -7.34
C ALA A 8 44.66 21.97 -7.93
N VAL A 9 44.60 20.70 -7.53
CA VAL A 9 43.50 19.78 -7.84
C VAL A 9 42.37 20.05 -6.87
N THR A 10 41.35 20.80 -7.33
CA THR A 10 40.11 20.98 -6.60
C THR A 10 39.23 19.73 -6.80
N GLY A 11 39.22 18.85 -5.79
CA GLY A 11 38.30 17.73 -5.71
C GLY A 11 36.87 18.24 -5.52
N VAL A 12 36.07 18.24 -6.59
CA VAL A 12 34.63 18.46 -6.52
C VAL A 12 33.99 17.22 -5.92
N GLY A 13 33.75 17.26 -4.60
CA GLY A 13 32.92 16.25 -3.93
C GLY A 13 31.50 16.30 -4.48
N TRP A 14 31.09 15.25 -5.17
CA TRP A 14 29.70 15.02 -5.52
C TRP A 14 28.92 14.72 -4.23
N LEU A 15 28.39 15.75 -3.60
CA LEU A 15 27.28 15.62 -2.66
C LEU A 15 26.08 15.13 -3.48
N LEU A 16 25.83 13.82 -3.45
CA LEU A 16 24.56 13.26 -3.82
C LEU A 16 23.54 13.90 -2.86
N ALA A 17 22.88 14.96 -3.29
CA ALA A 17 21.71 15.48 -2.65
C ALA A 17 20.65 14.37 -2.71
N GLN A 18 20.56 13.58 -1.64
CA GLN A 18 19.38 12.80 -1.37
C GLN A 18 18.27 13.83 -1.22
N GLY A 19 17.40 13.91 -2.23
CA GLY A 19 16.19 14.71 -2.14
C GLY A 19 15.46 14.35 -0.85
N PRO A 20 14.70 15.28 -0.24
CA PRO A 20 13.95 14.98 0.96
C PRO A 20 13.09 13.74 0.64
N VAL A 21 13.28 12.67 1.40
CA VAL A 21 12.34 11.55 1.42
C VAL A 21 11.02 12.21 1.84
N ALA A 22 10.08 12.33 0.90
CA ALA A 22 8.76 12.86 1.20
C ALA A 22 8.21 11.98 2.31
N GLY A 23 8.11 12.52 3.52
CA GLY A 23 7.63 11.76 4.67
C GLY A 23 6.20 11.32 4.40
N LEU A 24 5.77 10.24 5.03
CA LEU A 24 4.37 9.81 4.98
C LEU A 24 3.44 10.97 5.34
N PRO A 25 2.32 11.14 4.63
CA PRO A 25 1.32 12.12 5.02
C PRO A 25 0.79 11.79 6.43
N PRO A 26 0.37 12.79 7.20
CA PRO A 26 -0.23 12.55 8.51
C PRO A 26 -1.41 11.58 8.42
N GLU A 27 -1.60 10.72 9.42
CA GLU A 27 -2.66 9.71 9.40
C GLU A 27 -4.07 10.30 9.18
N TRP A 28 -4.34 11.49 9.71
CA TRP A 28 -5.63 12.16 9.52
C TRP A 28 -5.87 12.54 8.05
N GLU A 29 -4.81 12.91 7.33
CA GLU A 29 -4.89 13.23 5.91
C GLU A 29 -5.15 11.96 5.09
N THR A 30 -4.43 10.89 5.39
CA THR A 30 -4.65 9.56 4.78
C THR A 30 -6.10 9.11 5.00
N ARG A 31 -6.63 9.21 6.23
CA ARG A 31 -8.03 8.89 6.54
C ARG A 31 -9.02 9.75 5.76
N LYS A 32 -8.74 11.04 5.61
CA LYS A 32 -9.56 11.96 4.83
C LYS A 32 -9.59 11.57 3.35
N GLN A 33 -8.45 11.25 2.76
CA GLN A 33 -8.37 10.80 1.36
C GLN A 33 -9.12 9.49 1.14
N LEU A 34 -8.97 8.53 2.04
CA LEU A 34 -9.73 7.27 2.00
C LEU A 34 -11.24 7.49 2.12
N ALA A 35 -11.68 8.39 3.00
CA ALA A 35 -13.10 8.73 3.13
C ALA A 35 -13.64 9.38 1.85
N THR A 36 -12.88 10.27 1.21
CA THR A 36 -13.24 10.87 -0.08
C THR A 36 -13.35 9.82 -1.18
N MET A 37 -12.40 8.90 -1.26
CA MET A 37 -12.40 7.79 -2.22
C MET A 37 -13.65 6.91 -2.04
N VAL A 38 -13.96 6.53 -0.81
CA VAL A 38 -15.14 5.70 -0.49
C VAL A 38 -16.43 6.46 -0.81
N ALA A 39 -16.52 7.76 -0.49
CA ALA A 39 -17.69 8.58 -0.82
C ALA A 39 -17.93 8.66 -2.34
N ASN A 40 -16.86 8.83 -3.13
CA ASN A 40 -16.95 8.80 -4.60
C ASN A 40 -17.40 7.41 -5.11
N ALA A 41 -16.82 6.34 -4.56
CA ALA A 41 -17.19 4.98 -4.94
C ALA A 41 -18.67 4.65 -4.58
N ASN A 42 -19.19 5.14 -3.45
CA ASN A 42 -20.56 4.91 -3.02
C ASN A 42 -21.62 5.54 -3.94
N ARG A 43 -21.24 6.54 -4.76
CA ARG A 43 -22.11 7.10 -5.81
C ARG A 43 -22.48 6.07 -6.88
N LEU A 44 -21.72 4.98 -6.98
CA LEU A 44 -22.00 3.87 -7.89
C LEU A 44 -23.19 3.03 -7.46
N ASP A 45 -23.45 2.88 -6.15
CA ASP A 45 -24.52 2.00 -5.65
C ASP A 45 -25.89 2.26 -6.27
N PRO A 46 -26.44 3.49 -6.27
CA PRO A 46 -27.73 3.78 -6.87
C PRO A 46 -27.74 3.60 -8.39
N ILE A 47 -26.60 3.81 -9.05
CA ILE A 47 -26.49 3.65 -10.50
C ILE A 47 -26.47 2.16 -10.85
N LEU A 48 -25.64 1.37 -10.16
CA LEU A 48 -25.58 -0.08 -10.37
C LEU A 48 -26.91 -0.77 -10.02
N ALA A 49 -27.70 -0.21 -9.09
CA ALA A 49 -29.02 -0.74 -8.76
C ALA A 49 -30.03 -0.61 -9.93
N GLN A 50 -29.89 0.40 -10.79
CA GLN A 50 -30.75 0.65 -11.94
C GLN A 50 -30.42 -0.18 -13.17
N LEU A 51 -29.29 -0.91 -13.18
CA LEU A 51 -28.87 -1.71 -14.31
C LEU A 51 -29.59 -3.05 -14.35
N ASN A 52 -30.12 -3.39 -15.52
CA ASN A 52 -30.83 -4.66 -15.76
C ASN A 52 -30.23 -5.44 -16.95
N PRO A 53 -29.06 -6.10 -16.76
CA PRO A 53 -28.42 -6.88 -17.83
C PRO A 53 -29.25 -8.05 -18.34
N GLU A 54 -30.20 -8.54 -17.55
CA GLU A 54 -31.13 -9.60 -18.02
C GLU A 54 -31.98 -9.09 -19.19
N ALA A 55 -32.50 -7.86 -19.11
CA ALA A 55 -33.23 -7.26 -20.22
C ALA A 55 -32.36 -6.97 -21.45
N TRP A 56 -31.07 -6.81 -21.29
CA TRP A 56 -30.16 -6.57 -22.43
C TRP A 56 -30.01 -7.78 -23.33
N LYS A 57 -30.30 -9.00 -22.84
CA LYS A 57 -30.24 -10.24 -23.64
C LYS A 57 -31.21 -10.18 -24.82
N GLU A 58 -32.37 -9.55 -24.66
CA GLU A 58 -33.35 -9.35 -25.73
C GLU A 58 -32.77 -8.46 -26.86
N ALA A 59 -31.82 -7.57 -26.50
CA ALA A 59 -31.08 -6.74 -27.47
C ALA A 59 -29.78 -7.41 -27.97
N GLY A 60 -29.56 -8.70 -27.65
CA GLY A 60 -28.40 -9.47 -28.11
C GLY A 60 -27.15 -9.31 -27.25
N ALA A 61 -27.27 -8.85 -25.99
CA ALA A 61 -26.14 -8.77 -25.09
C ALA A 61 -25.72 -10.16 -24.59
N PRO A 62 -24.40 -10.43 -24.44
CA PRO A 62 -23.90 -11.65 -23.84
C PRO A 62 -24.35 -11.82 -22.38
N ASP A 63 -24.62 -13.06 -21.93
CA ASP A 63 -24.94 -13.41 -20.53
C ASP A 63 -23.87 -12.96 -19.53
N ALA A 64 -22.64 -12.80 -19.99
CA ALA A 64 -21.52 -12.33 -19.17
C ALA A 64 -21.79 -11.01 -18.43
N TYR A 65 -22.63 -10.13 -18.96
CA TYR A 65 -22.97 -8.85 -18.31
C TYR A 65 -23.71 -9.01 -17.00
N VAL A 66 -24.51 -10.06 -16.85
CA VAL A 66 -25.19 -10.38 -15.58
C VAL A 66 -24.16 -10.70 -14.49
N GLN A 67 -23.19 -11.53 -14.81
CA GLN A 67 -22.11 -11.86 -13.87
C GLN A 67 -21.20 -10.67 -13.63
N GLN A 68 -20.97 -9.87 -14.65
CA GLN A 68 -20.14 -8.66 -14.54
C GLN A 68 -20.76 -7.64 -13.57
N LEU A 69 -22.06 -7.38 -13.66
CA LEU A 69 -22.74 -6.50 -12.70
C LEU A 69 -22.62 -7.01 -11.27
N ARG A 70 -22.83 -8.32 -11.05
CA ARG A 70 -22.66 -8.94 -9.74
C ARG A 70 -21.23 -8.82 -9.21
N SER A 71 -20.25 -9.00 -10.09
CA SER A 71 -18.83 -8.89 -9.72
C SER A 71 -18.42 -7.45 -9.44
N THR A 72 -18.94 -6.47 -10.20
CA THR A 72 -18.71 -5.04 -9.96
C THR A 72 -19.25 -4.61 -8.60
N ARG A 73 -20.46 -5.04 -8.24
CA ARG A 73 -21.04 -4.75 -6.90
C ARG A 73 -20.17 -5.35 -5.78
N ARG A 74 -19.69 -6.58 -5.95
CA ARG A 74 -18.78 -7.20 -4.97
C ARG A 74 -17.44 -6.48 -4.89
N ALA A 75 -16.89 -6.05 -6.03
CA ALA A 75 -15.64 -5.30 -6.04
C ALA A 75 -15.76 -3.97 -5.29
N LEU A 76 -16.90 -3.28 -5.42
CA LEU A 76 -17.22 -2.07 -4.65
C LEU A 76 -17.24 -2.36 -3.14
N GLN A 77 -17.93 -3.41 -2.70
CA GLN A 77 -17.96 -3.81 -1.29
C GLN A 77 -16.55 -4.15 -0.74
N TYR A 78 -15.74 -4.86 -1.52
CA TYR A 78 -14.38 -5.18 -1.11
C TYR A 78 -13.48 -3.95 -1.03
N LEU A 79 -13.67 -2.97 -1.91
CA LEU A 79 -12.97 -1.68 -1.82
C LEU A 79 -13.33 -0.96 -0.51
N GLN A 80 -14.62 -0.87 -0.17
CA GLN A 80 -15.08 -0.26 1.08
C GLN A 80 -14.46 -0.93 2.31
N ILE A 81 -14.44 -2.27 2.35
CA ILE A 81 -13.85 -3.04 3.45
C ILE A 81 -12.33 -2.80 3.55
N SER A 82 -11.63 -2.80 2.41
CA SER A 82 -10.17 -2.60 2.42
C SER A 82 -9.79 -1.17 2.84
N ALA A 83 -10.53 -0.18 2.37
CA ALA A 83 -10.35 1.22 2.76
C ALA A 83 -10.62 1.45 4.26
N ASP A 84 -11.64 0.82 4.83
CA ASP A 84 -11.92 0.87 6.26
C ASP A 84 -10.77 0.24 7.08
N ARG A 85 -10.23 -0.90 6.66
CA ARG A 85 -9.06 -1.52 7.30
C ARG A 85 -7.84 -0.60 7.26
N LEU A 86 -7.53 -0.04 6.09
CA LEU A 86 -6.42 0.90 5.94
C LEU A 86 -6.63 2.17 6.78
N SER A 87 -7.85 2.67 6.87
CA SER A 87 -8.19 3.83 7.70
C SER A 87 -7.95 3.59 9.20
N ARG A 88 -8.18 2.37 9.68
CA ARG A 88 -7.94 1.99 11.10
C ARG A 88 -6.47 1.80 11.41
N ASP A 89 -5.71 1.24 10.49
CA ASP A 89 -4.27 0.99 10.64
C ASP A 89 -3.53 1.43 9.37
N PRO A 90 -3.32 2.75 9.19
CA PRO A 90 -2.74 3.30 7.98
C PRO A 90 -1.28 2.88 7.77
N ASN A 91 -0.59 2.51 8.83
CA ASN A 91 0.83 2.16 8.79
C ASN A 91 1.12 0.72 8.27
N ARG A 92 0.12 0.01 7.77
CA ARG A 92 0.27 -1.35 7.22
C ARG A 92 0.38 -1.35 5.71
N VAL A 93 1.57 -1.65 5.20
CA VAL A 93 1.86 -1.77 3.76
C VAL A 93 0.88 -2.72 3.07
N THR A 94 0.59 -3.87 3.68
CA THR A 94 -0.33 -4.88 3.11
C THR A 94 -1.76 -4.36 2.96
N PHE A 95 -2.23 -3.47 3.84
CA PHE A 95 -3.55 -2.86 3.72
C PHE A 95 -3.57 -1.79 2.63
N ALA A 96 -2.51 -1.00 2.50
CA ALA A 96 -2.37 -0.04 1.41
C ALA A 96 -2.36 -0.76 0.05
N MET A 97 -1.61 -1.85 -0.09
CA MET A 97 -1.59 -2.69 -1.29
C MET A 97 -2.96 -3.28 -1.61
N ASP A 98 -3.64 -3.88 -0.62
CA ASP A 98 -4.98 -4.46 -0.84
C ASP A 98 -5.96 -3.40 -1.31
N THR A 99 -5.96 -2.21 -0.70
CA THR A 99 -6.84 -1.11 -1.09
C THR A 99 -6.55 -0.61 -2.50
N TYR A 100 -5.29 -0.45 -2.87
CA TYR A 100 -4.88 -0.06 -4.21
C TYR A 100 -5.36 -1.06 -5.28
N PHE A 101 -5.12 -2.36 -5.08
CA PHE A 101 -5.54 -3.38 -6.04
C PHE A 101 -7.06 -3.56 -6.10
N ARG A 102 -7.79 -3.32 -5.00
CA ARG A 102 -9.26 -3.31 -5.00
C ARG A 102 -9.81 -2.16 -5.81
N LEU A 103 -9.23 -0.96 -5.65
CA LEU A 103 -9.62 0.20 -6.45
C LEU A 103 -9.39 -0.06 -7.94
N GLN A 104 -8.20 -0.53 -8.32
CA GLN A 104 -7.86 -0.85 -9.71
C GLN A 104 -8.80 -1.93 -10.30
N THR A 105 -9.12 -2.97 -9.54
CA THR A 105 -10.04 -4.02 -9.97
C THR A 105 -11.45 -3.46 -10.20
N MET A 106 -11.94 -2.62 -9.29
CA MET A 106 -13.24 -1.98 -9.42
C MET A 106 -13.30 -1.10 -10.67
N GLU A 107 -12.28 -0.27 -10.90
CA GLU A 107 -12.19 0.60 -12.09
C GLU A 107 -12.25 -0.20 -13.41
N GLN A 108 -11.50 -1.30 -13.49
CA GLN A 108 -11.48 -2.17 -14.67
C GLN A 108 -12.85 -2.80 -14.95
N MET A 109 -13.49 -3.34 -13.89
CA MET A 109 -14.82 -3.93 -14.02
C MET A 109 -15.86 -2.90 -14.40
N LEU A 110 -15.77 -1.69 -13.85
CA LEU A 110 -16.68 -0.59 -14.14
C LEU A 110 -16.55 -0.11 -15.59
N GLY A 111 -15.32 0.02 -16.12
CA GLY A 111 -15.08 0.41 -17.51
C GLY A 111 -15.69 -0.57 -18.51
N SER A 112 -15.55 -1.86 -18.27
CA SER A 112 -16.17 -2.90 -19.09
C SER A 112 -17.71 -2.88 -18.99
N LEU A 113 -18.27 -2.71 -17.77
CA LEU A 113 -19.71 -2.61 -17.55
C LEU A 113 -20.30 -1.35 -18.22
N ALA A 114 -19.62 -0.20 -18.13
CA ALA A 114 -20.04 1.06 -18.75
C ALA A 114 -20.17 0.92 -20.27
N THR A 115 -19.31 0.14 -20.90
CA THR A 115 -19.40 -0.16 -22.33
C THR A 115 -20.71 -0.90 -22.67
N GLY A 116 -21.08 -1.90 -21.87
CA GLY A 116 -22.35 -2.62 -22.02
C GLY A 116 -23.56 -1.72 -21.79
N VAL A 117 -23.51 -0.87 -20.75
CA VAL A 117 -24.58 0.08 -20.43
C VAL A 117 -24.82 1.07 -21.57
N ARG A 118 -23.75 1.62 -22.17
CA ARG A 118 -23.85 2.51 -23.32
C ARG A 118 -24.55 1.85 -24.51
N ARG A 119 -24.22 0.59 -24.75
CA ARG A 119 -24.70 -0.14 -25.90
C ARG A 119 -26.13 -0.66 -25.76
N TYR A 120 -26.49 -1.15 -24.58
CA TYR A 120 -27.72 -1.95 -24.39
C TYR A 120 -28.77 -1.29 -23.49
N GLN A 121 -28.43 -0.23 -22.74
CA GLN A 121 -29.39 0.43 -21.86
C GLN A 121 -29.48 1.93 -22.13
N ASN A 122 -28.47 2.70 -21.74
CA ASN A 122 -28.48 4.17 -21.89
C ASN A 122 -27.06 4.72 -21.94
N PRO A 123 -26.67 5.42 -23.02
CA PRO A 123 -25.34 6.02 -23.16
C PRO A 123 -25.00 6.98 -22.02
N ALA A 124 -25.96 7.81 -21.56
CA ALA A 124 -25.73 8.78 -20.48
C ALA A 124 -25.38 8.10 -19.15
N ILE A 125 -25.99 6.95 -18.84
CA ILE A 125 -25.65 6.17 -17.64
C ILE A 125 -24.24 5.59 -17.79
N GLY A 126 -23.88 5.09 -18.96
CA GLY A 126 -22.53 4.59 -19.25
C GLY A 126 -21.45 5.69 -19.10
N ASP A 127 -21.76 6.92 -19.53
CA ASP A 127 -20.88 8.06 -19.37
C ASP A 127 -20.74 8.49 -17.92
N LEU A 128 -21.83 8.45 -17.16
CA LEU A 128 -21.82 8.72 -15.72
C LEU A 128 -20.94 7.71 -14.97
N LEU A 129 -21.04 6.41 -15.28
CA LEU A 129 -20.18 5.37 -14.70
C LEU A 129 -18.70 5.62 -15.00
N SER A 130 -18.40 6.02 -16.26
CA SER A 130 -17.02 6.34 -16.64
C SER A 130 -16.51 7.62 -15.99
N GLY A 131 -17.37 8.62 -15.80
CA GLY A 131 -17.04 9.85 -15.07
C GLY A 131 -16.61 9.57 -13.64
N ILE A 132 -17.39 8.76 -12.91
CA ILE A 132 -17.04 8.36 -11.54
C ILE A 132 -15.73 7.55 -11.49
N ALA A 133 -15.50 6.66 -12.45
CA ALA A 133 -14.24 5.92 -12.54
C ALA A 133 -13.05 6.88 -12.74
N ASN A 134 -13.18 7.89 -13.60
CA ASN A 134 -12.13 8.86 -13.85
C ASN A 134 -11.86 9.77 -12.64
N GLU A 135 -12.89 10.13 -11.88
CA GLU A 135 -12.71 10.89 -10.62
C GLU A 135 -11.86 10.12 -9.59
N ASN A 136 -11.83 8.79 -9.64
CA ASN A 136 -11.00 7.96 -8.78
C ASN A 136 -9.52 7.86 -9.22
N ALA A 137 -9.15 8.38 -10.39
CA ALA A 137 -7.76 8.33 -10.86
C ALA A 137 -6.79 9.02 -9.88
N ALA A 138 -7.16 10.19 -9.34
CA ALA A 138 -6.37 10.89 -8.33
C ALA A 138 -6.24 10.09 -7.03
N ASN A 139 -7.29 9.37 -6.61
CA ASN A 139 -7.25 8.48 -5.46
C ASN A 139 -6.32 7.29 -5.68
N ARG A 140 -6.26 6.76 -6.90
CA ARG A 140 -5.33 5.68 -7.27
C ARG A 140 -3.88 6.16 -7.22
N GLU A 141 -3.58 7.34 -7.78
CA GLU A 141 -2.25 7.94 -7.72
C GLU A 141 -1.82 8.19 -6.27
N PHE A 142 -2.71 8.71 -5.44
CA PHE A 142 -2.46 8.88 -4.02
C PHE A 142 -2.11 7.55 -3.34
N LEU A 143 -2.92 6.51 -3.53
CA LEU A 143 -2.67 5.19 -2.93
C LEU A 143 -1.37 4.56 -3.42
N GLU A 144 -1.05 4.71 -4.70
CA GLU A 144 0.20 4.22 -5.28
C GLU A 144 1.41 4.89 -4.62
N GLN A 145 1.40 6.22 -4.52
CA GLN A 145 2.48 6.96 -3.88
C GLN A 145 2.57 6.62 -2.39
N TYR A 146 1.43 6.63 -1.69
CA TYR A 146 1.37 6.26 -0.27
C TYR A 146 1.94 4.88 0.02
N MET A 147 1.63 3.89 -0.81
CA MET A 147 2.15 2.53 -0.70
C MET A 147 3.68 2.49 -0.88
N LYS A 148 4.21 3.23 -1.85
CA LYS A 148 5.68 3.33 -2.09
C LYS A 148 6.39 3.98 -0.92
N ASP A 149 5.88 5.10 -0.43
CA ASP A 149 6.47 5.84 0.69
C ASP A 149 6.43 5.02 1.98
N LEU A 150 5.31 4.33 2.23
CA LEU A 150 5.16 3.45 3.39
C LEU A 150 6.12 2.26 3.32
N ALA A 151 6.29 1.66 2.14
CA ALA A 151 7.25 0.57 1.95
C ALA A 151 8.68 1.06 2.21
N ALA A 152 9.07 2.21 1.67
CA ALA A 152 10.41 2.79 1.88
C ALA A 152 10.70 3.07 3.36
N VAL A 153 9.72 3.61 4.11
CA VAL A 153 9.86 3.81 5.56
C VAL A 153 10.07 2.49 6.29
N ARG A 154 9.29 1.45 5.96
CA ARG A 154 9.42 0.13 6.60
C ARG A 154 10.74 -0.57 6.27
N GLU A 155 11.22 -0.42 5.05
CA GLU A 155 12.54 -0.93 4.66
C GLU A 155 13.66 -0.24 5.45
N ALA A 156 13.60 1.08 5.62
CA ALA A 156 14.57 1.83 6.42
C ALA A 156 14.54 1.41 7.90
N GLU A 157 13.36 1.27 8.50
CA GLU A 157 13.20 0.78 9.87
C GLU A 157 13.77 -0.64 10.04
N PHE A 158 13.53 -1.52 9.07
CA PHE A 158 14.07 -2.87 9.08
C PHE A 158 15.60 -2.88 9.02
N GLN A 159 16.22 -2.05 8.18
CA GLN A 159 17.68 -1.95 8.10
C GLN A 159 18.29 -1.50 9.41
N VAL A 160 17.69 -0.52 10.09
CA VAL A 160 18.13 -0.06 11.42
C VAL A 160 18.04 -1.19 12.44
N ALA A 161 16.89 -1.86 12.50
CA ALA A 161 16.66 -2.97 13.44
C ALA A 161 17.62 -4.14 13.19
N ASP A 162 17.89 -4.50 11.93
CA ASP A 162 18.84 -5.55 11.58
C ASP A 162 20.27 -5.17 11.99
N ALA A 163 20.70 -3.95 11.71
CA ALA A 163 22.02 -3.46 12.09
C ALA A 163 22.23 -3.51 13.63
N GLU A 164 21.19 -3.12 14.40
CA GLU A 164 21.24 -3.21 15.86
C GLU A 164 21.29 -4.66 16.34
N ALA A 165 20.49 -5.55 15.74
CA ALA A 165 20.50 -6.97 16.06
C ALA A 165 21.88 -7.61 15.78
N GLN A 166 22.52 -7.26 14.66
CA GLN A 166 23.88 -7.73 14.34
C GLN A 166 24.91 -7.20 15.36
N ARG A 167 24.80 -5.94 15.75
CA ARG A 167 25.68 -5.35 16.78
C ARG A 167 25.53 -6.08 18.13
N CYS A 168 24.29 -6.36 18.55
CA CYS A 168 24.04 -7.12 19.79
C CYS A 168 24.60 -8.54 19.72
N ARG A 169 24.46 -9.25 18.59
CA ARG A 169 25.06 -10.59 18.39
C ARG A 169 26.58 -10.55 18.49
N GLY A 170 27.21 -9.53 17.88
CA GLY A 170 28.67 -9.33 17.98
C GLY A 170 29.13 -9.16 19.43
N ILE A 171 28.44 -8.37 20.23
CA ILE A 171 28.75 -8.16 21.64
C ILE A 171 28.62 -9.48 22.43
N LEU A 172 27.54 -10.23 22.23
CA LEU A 172 27.32 -11.51 22.92
C LEU A 172 28.40 -12.56 22.55
N SER A 173 28.83 -12.59 21.31
CA SER A 173 29.88 -13.53 20.84
C SER A 173 31.25 -13.21 21.39
N THR A 174 31.53 -11.95 21.78
CA THR A 174 32.81 -11.52 22.36
C THR A 174 32.84 -11.60 23.88
N GLN A 175 31.72 -11.87 24.56
CA GLN A 175 31.71 -12.07 26.00
C GLN A 175 32.41 -13.40 26.34
N PRO A 176 33.38 -13.40 27.29
CA PRO A 176 34.01 -14.64 27.74
C PRO A 176 32.93 -15.55 28.37
N PRO A 177 33.05 -16.89 28.22
CA PRO A 177 32.10 -17.82 28.80
C PRO A 177 32.00 -17.61 30.28
N VAL A 178 30.78 -17.41 30.80
CA VAL A 178 30.54 -17.33 32.23
C VAL A 178 30.95 -18.66 32.86
N ILE A 179 32.12 -18.69 33.51
CA ILE A 179 32.57 -19.85 34.27
C ILE A 179 31.59 -20.02 35.42
N GLN A 180 30.60 -20.88 35.28
CA GLN A 180 29.82 -21.36 36.40
C GLN A 180 30.79 -22.01 37.38
N ARG A 181 31.13 -21.31 38.49
CA ARG A 181 31.85 -21.89 39.61
C ARG A 181 31.02 -23.08 40.09
N ARG A 182 31.49 -24.28 39.73
CA ARG A 182 30.96 -25.51 40.30
C ARG A 182 30.94 -25.33 41.83
N SER A 183 29.76 -25.30 42.42
CA SER A 183 29.62 -25.32 43.87
C SER A 183 30.34 -26.54 44.43
N VAL A 184 31.41 -26.32 45.17
CA VAL A 184 32.14 -27.38 45.90
C VAL A 184 31.15 -27.97 46.89
N PRO A 185 30.88 -29.27 46.87
CA PRO A 185 30.01 -29.86 47.90
C PRO A 185 30.63 -29.72 49.27
N PRO A 186 29.83 -29.47 50.33
CA PRO A 186 30.35 -29.31 51.66
C PRO A 186 31.03 -30.60 52.13
N PRO A 187 32.12 -30.49 52.96
CA PRO A 187 32.82 -31.64 53.46
C PRO A 187 31.91 -32.53 54.33
N LYS A 188 31.94 -33.84 54.06
CA LYS A 188 31.23 -34.84 54.88
C LYS A 188 31.69 -34.75 56.31
N GLN A 189 30.80 -34.42 57.23
CA GLN A 189 31.06 -34.55 58.67
C GLN A 189 31.17 -36.02 59.02
N GLU A 190 32.35 -36.43 59.44
CA GLU A 190 32.65 -37.75 60.00
C GLU A 190 32.08 -37.82 61.40
N LYS A 191 31.06 -38.62 61.63
CA LYS A 191 30.50 -38.87 62.96
C LYS A 191 31.48 -39.76 63.76
N ARG A 192 31.97 -39.24 64.86
CA ARG A 192 32.57 -40.03 65.98
C ARG A 192 31.44 -40.63 66.80
#